data_9d3050c4af0eb48cbc0415b2c847a27a
#
_entry.id   9d3050c4af0eb48cbc0415b2c847a27a
#
_cell.length_a   1.000
_cell.length_b   1.000
_cell.length_c   1.000
_cell.angle_alpha   90.00
_cell.angle_beta   90.00
_cell.angle_gamma   90.00
#
_symmetry.space_group_name_H-M   'P 1'
#
loop_
_entity.id
_entity.type
_entity.pdbx_description
1 polymer ?
#
loop_
_entity_poly.entity_id
_entity_poly.type
_entity_poly.pdbx_seq_one_letter_code
_entity_poly.pdbx_strand_id
1 'polypeptide(L)'
;MIKVVGLGPGHQKYIIPMASLAVAEATVIIGYHYYFQFIQHIINPNAVCIGKELSEEEKRAEIAVEYALKGENVVVIGSGDASIYAMASLVYQKVAEDKLDVEVETVPGISAFITAGSKLGAILGHDFCCISLSDLMTPWTTIEKRIKAAAIGDFVTGLYNPRSKKRYWQLKALKDIYLQHRAANTPVAICKQLGREEEQITIITLGDLNVEDVDMFSVVMIGNSQTFKYKKNLITPRGYLDRKPVTGQEIQVASFKEITNNLPPNNLDKDHLWAAIRCIHTSGDFEYIKYLETSKNAILKWHDYLKKGGTIVTDVTMVQAGITKAFTGKYNNQIVCLLNDPEALEIATKEGLTRSQVGIKLAAKKHPEALFVVGNAPTALIEIVDQIHEGTLQPTGVIGAPVGFINVIESKERLKMLSNTPYALIKEKRGGSNFAAAIVNAAFTLDEVEKLELTN
;
A
#
# COMPACT_ATOMS: atom_id res chain seq x y z
N MET A 1 -48.40 -5.50 -3.68
CA MET A 1 -47.07 -5.10 -3.21
C MET A 1 -46.22 -6.33 -2.87
N ILE A 2 -44.92 -6.32 -3.19
CA ILE A 2 -43.99 -7.40 -2.81
C ILE A 2 -42.95 -6.86 -1.83
N LYS A 3 -42.81 -7.50 -0.65
CA LYS A 3 -41.70 -7.23 0.27
C LYS A 3 -40.69 -8.37 0.20
N VAL A 4 -39.43 -8.09 -0.13
CA VAL A 4 -38.35 -9.07 -0.09
C VAL A 4 -37.62 -8.90 1.25
N VAL A 5 -37.71 -9.94 2.09
CA VAL A 5 -37.41 -9.85 3.53
C VAL A 5 -36.19 -10.72 3.88
N GLY A 6 -35.18 -10.09 4.49
CA GLY A 6 -34.03 -10.78 5.07
C GLY A 6 -34.31 -11.25 6.50
N LEU A 7 -34.23 -12.55 6.75
CA LEU A 7 -34.50 -13.16 8.06
C LEU A 7 -33.30 -13.23 9.00
N GLY A 8 -32.14 -12.70 8.58
CA GLY A 8 -30.91 -12.88 9.32
C GLY A 8 -30.29 -14.29 9.17
N PRO A 9 -29.23 -14.61 9.93
CA PRO A 9 -28.38 -15.79 9.69
C PRO A 9 -28.98 -17.13 10.13
N GLY A 10 -30.13 -17.17 10.81
CA GLY A 10 -30.81 -18.43 11.09
C GLY A 10 -31.41 -18.63 12.47
N HIS A 11 -31.32 -17.68 13.39
CA HIS A 11 -32.01 -17.76 14.68
C HIS A 11 -32.95 -16.55 14.84
N GLN A 12 -34.14 -16.77 15.43
CA GLN A 12 -35.17 -15.72 15.61
C GLN A 12 -34.65 -14.43 16.26
N LYS A 13 -33.66 -14.49 17.16
CA LYS A 13 -33.04 -13.30 17.77
C LYS A 13 -32.34 -12.35 16.77
N TYR A 14 -32.08 -12.79 15.56
CA TYR A 14 -31.49 -11.99 14.50
C TYR A 14 -32.52 -11.46 13.51
N ILE A 15 -33.80 -11.82 13.66
CA ILE A 15 -34.89 -11.27 12.86
C ILE A 15 -35.18 -9.87 13.38
N ILE A 16 -35.01 -8.86 12.57
CA ILE A 16 -35.26 -7.47 12.97
C ILE A 16 -36.75 -7.21 13.07
N PRO A 17 -37.19 -6.25 13.90
CA PRO A 17 -38.63 -5.96 14.08
C PRO A 17 -39.40 -5.67 12.79
N MET A 18 -38.77 -4.96 11.84
CA MET A 18 -39.35 -4.66 10.53
C MET A 18 -39.61 -5.94 9.72
N ALA A 19 -38.70 -6.92 9.73
CA ALA A 19 -38.90 -8.21 9.09
C ALA A 19 -40.01 -9.03 9.75
N SER A 20 -40.06 -9.02 11.07
CA SER A 20 -41.16 -9.69 11.82
C SER A 20 -42.54 -9.08 11.50
N LEU A 21 -42.64 -7.76 11.42
CA LEU A 21 -43.87 -7.07 11.06
C LEU A 21 -44.29 -7.41 9.62
N ALA A 22 -43.36 -7.34 8.69
CA ALA A 22 -43.64 -7.69 7.28
C ALA A 22 -44.19 -9.10 7.12
N VAL A 23 -43.59 -10.09 7.83
CA VAL A 23 -44.07 -11.46 7.82
C VAL A 23 -45.46 -11.60 8.47
N ALA A 24 -45.71 -10.92 9.58
CA ALA A 24 -47.01 -10.98 10.30
C ALA A 24 -48.16 -10.38 9.48
N GLU A 25 -47.90 -9.37 8.67
CA GLU A 25 -48.89 -8.68 7.82
C GLU A 25 -49.09 -9.34 6.45
N ALA A 26 -48.25 -10.33 6.09
CA ALA A 26 -48.30 -10.97 4.79
C ALA A 26 -49.57 -11.81 4.62
N THR A 27 -50.17 -11.77 3.43
CA THR A 27 -51.22 -12.71 3.01
C THR A 27 -50.65 -13.91 2.28
N VAL A 28 -49.46 -13.73 1.64
CA VAL A 28 -48.73 -14.76 0.95
C VAL A 28 -47.26 -14.70 1.32
N ILE A 29 -46.67 -15.81 1.74
CA ILE A 29 -45.25 -15.92 2.08
C ILE A 29 -44.60 -16.97 1.16
N ILE A 30 -43.56 -16.57 0.47
CA ILE A 30 -42.83 -17.42 -0.50
C ILE A 30 -41.36 -17.51 -0.07
N GLY A 31 -40.80 -18.71 -0.09
CA GLY A 31 -39.39 -18.89 0.27
C GLY A 31 -38.86 -20.29 0.04
N TYR A 32 -37.59 -20.51 0.38
CA TYR A 32 -37.05 -21.85 0.50
C TYR A 32 -37.71 -22.53 1.70
N HIS A 33 -38.23 -23.73 1.54
CA HIS A 33 -39.04 -24.40 2.55
C HIS A 33 -38.37 -24.45 3.93
N TYR A 34 -37.06 -24.63 3.99
CA TYR A 34 -36.25 -24.66 5.21
C TYR A 34 -36.35 -23.37 6.03
N TYR A 35 -36.61 -22.22 5.40
CA TYR A 35 -36.63 -20.94 6.13
C TYR A 35 -37.90 -20.72 6.94
N PHE A 36 -38.98 -21.41 6.64
CA PHE A 36 -40.25 -21.27 7.36
C PHE A 36 -40.11 -21.65 8.84
N GLN A 37 -39.22 -22.57 9.20
CA GLN A 37 -38.98 -22.94 10.59
C GLN A 37 -38.56 -21.77 11.48
N PHE A 38 -37.88 -20.75 10.90
CA PHE A 38 -37.40 -19.60 11.66
C PHE A 38 -38.47 -18.58 11.96
N ILE A 39 -39.61 -18.59 11.26
CA ILE A 39 -40.68 -17.62 11.32
C ILE A 39 -42.04 -18.18 11.78
N GLN A 40 -42.13 -19.47 12.07
CA GLN A 40 -43.40 -20.13 12.47
C GLN A 40 -44.15 -19.38 13.57
N HIS A 41 -43.42 -18.78 14.50
CA HIS A 41 -43.99 -18.05 15.65
C HIS A 41 -44.56 -16.66 15.31
N ILE A 42 -44.31 -16.16 14.08
CA ILE A 42 -44.77 -14.82 13.63
C ILE A 42 -45.62 -14.87 12.37
N ILE A 43 -45.80 -16.04 11.75
CA ILE A 43 -46.63 -16.18 10.54
C ILE A 43 -48.09 -15.93 10.91
N ASN A 44 -48.79 -15.10 10.13
CA ASN A 44 -50.23 -15.00 10.21
C ASN A 44 -50.86 -16.38 9.88
N PRO A 45 -51.72 -16.94 10.78
CA PRO A 45 -52.34 -18.25 10.53
C PRO A 45 -53.15 -18.36 9.24
N ASN A 46 -53.62 -17.23 8.70
CA ASN A 46 -54.38 -17.19 7.45
C ASN A 46 -53.49 -16.98 6.21
N ALA A 47 -52.18 -16.79 6.37
CA ALA A 47 -51.28 -16.58 5.24
C ALA A 47 -51.03 -17.87 4.43
N VAL A 48 -51.01 -17.74 3.12
CA VAL A 48 -50.63 -18.82 2.21
C VAL A 48 -49.11 -18.94 2.18
N CYS A 49 -48.57 -20.06 2.65
CA CYS A 49 -47.14 -20.34 2.69
C CYS A 49 -46.73 -21.23 1.50
N ILE A 50 -45.84 -20.74 0.64
CA ILE A 50 -45.37 -21.43 -0.57
C ILE A 50 -43.88 -21.72 -0.44
N GLY A 51 -43.54 -22.94 -0.07
CA GLY A 51 -42.16 -23.44 -0.02
C GLY A 51 -41.70 -23.92 -1.39
N LYS A 52 -40.48 -23.58 -1.77
CA LYS A 52 -39.78 -24.05 -2.96
C LYS A 52 -38.40 -24.59 -2.60
N GLU A 53 -37.82 -25.37 -3.51
CA GLU A 53 -36.48 -25.91 -3.34
C GLU A 53 -35.37 -24.89 -3.70
N LEU A 54 -34.12 -25.23 -3.34
CA LEU A 54 -32.95 -24.53 -3.86
C LEU A 54 -32.89 -24.66 -5.38
N SER A 55 -32.37 -23.64 -6.05
CA SER A 55 -32.34 -23.52 -7.53
C SER A 55 -33.70 -23.27 -8.20
N GLU A 56 -34.75 -22.92 -7.43
CA GLU A 56 -36.05 -22.47 -7.94
C GLU A 56 -36.30 -20.98 -7.67
N GLU A 57 -35.20 -20.17 -7.70
CA GLU A 57 -35.26 -18.73 -7.42
C GLU A 57 -36.21 -18.01 -8.42
N GLU A 58 -36.11 -18.31 -9.70
CA GLU A 58 -36.95 -17.71 -10.74
C GLU A 58 -38.43 -18.01 -10.51
N LYS A 59 -38.78 -19.26 -10.21
CA LYS A 59 -40.15 -19.63 -9.86
C LYS A 59 -40.69 -18.89 -8.65
N ARG A 60 -39.85 -18.68 -7.62
CA ARG A 60 -40.25 -17.90 -6.44
C ARG A 60 -40.57 -16.47 -6.81
N ALA A 61 -39.79 -15.83 -7.70
CA ALA A 61 -40.05 -14.49 -8.17
C ALA A 61 -41.32 -14.42 -9.05
N GLU A 62 -41.53 -15.39 -9.95
CA GLU A 62 -42.73 -15.48 -10.78
C GLU A 62 -44.00 -15.62 -9.93
N ILE A 63 -44.01 -16.53 -8.97
CA ILE A 63 -45.15 -16.72 -8.04
C ILE A 63 -45.40 -15.43 -7.24
N ALA A 64 -44.34 -14.74 -6.78
CA ALA A 64 -44.49 -13.50 -6.03
C ALA A 64 -45.17 -12.42 -6.87
N VAL A 65 -44.78 -12.27 -8.12
CA VAL A 65 -45.41 -11.35 -9.07
C VAL A 65 -46.86 -11.73 -9.31
N GLU A 66 -47.16 -13.04 -9.58
CA GLU A 66 -48.52 -13.52 -9.82
C GLU A 66 -49.49 -13.15 -8.70
N TYR A 67 -49.10 -13.37 -7.46
CA TYR A 67 -49.94 -13.04 -6.27
C TYR A 67 -50.06 -11.52 -6.07
N ALA A 68 -48.94 -10.79 -6.28
CA ALA A 68 -48.99 -9.33 -6.14
C ALA A 68 -49.92 -8.66 -7.17
N LEU A 69 -50.01 -9.19 -8.40
CA LEU A 69 -50.93 -8.73 -9.42
C LEU A 69 -52.42 -9.02 -9.10
N LYS A 70 -52.65 -10.01 -8.20
CA LYS A 70 -54.02 -10.32 -7.65
C LYS A 70 -54.33 -9.40 -6.45
N GLY A 71 -53.49 -8.45 -6.10
CA GLY A 71 -53.71 -7.51 -5.00
C GLY A 71 -53.23 -8.03 -3.63
N GLU A 72 -52.56 -9.19 -3.56
CA GLU A 72 -52.09 -9.77 -2.32
C GLU A 72 -50.88 -9.01 -1.71
N ASN A 73 -50.73 -9.05 -0.39
CA ASN A 73 -49.55 -8.59 0.30
C ASN A 73 -48.51 -9.72 0.38
N VAL A 74 -47.55 -9.73 -0.55
CA VAL A 74 -46.63 -10.80 -0.77
C VAL A 74 -45.31 -10.55 -0.06
N VAL A 75 -44.83 -11.54 0.69
CA VAL A 75 -43.48 -11.56 1.31
C VAL A 75 -42.63 -12.66 0.69
N VAL A 76 -41.47 -12.30 0.18
CA VAL A 76 -40.45 -13.25 -0.28
C VAL A 76 -39.35 -13.31 0.77
N ILE A 77 -39.22 -14.44 1.48
CA ILE A 77 -38.24 -14.58 2.57
C ILE A 77 -36.91 -15.16 2.06
N GLY A 78 -35.82 -14.65 2.64
CA GLY A 78 -34.46 -15.14 2.41
C GLY A 78 -33.64 -15.18 3.70
N SER A 79 -32.63 -16.02 3.76
CA SER A 79 -31.64 -16.04 4.85
C SER A 79 -30.68 -14.86 4.69
N GLY A 80 -30.17 -14.35 5.80
CA GLY A 80 -29.26 -13.18 5.80
C GLY A 80 -29.96 -11.89 5.45
N ASP A 81 -29.35 -11.10 4.59
CA ASP A 81 -29.90 -9.86 4.03
C ASP A 81 -30.57 -10.10 2.68
N ALA A 82 -31.68 -9.43 2.42
CA ALA A 82 -32.47 -9.63 1.22
C ALA A 82 -31.78 -9.16 -0.07
N SER A 83 -30.79 -8.26 0.03
CA SER A 83 -30.08 -7.67 -1.13
C SER A 83 -28.72 -8.30 -1.39
N ILE A 84 -28.09 -8.94 -0.38
CA ILE A 84 -26.72 -9.48 -0.51
C ILE A 84 -26.75 -10.93 -1.04
N TYR A 85 -26.55 -11.11 -2.35
CA TYR A 85 -26.62 -12.39 -3.04
C TYR A 85 -27.93 -13.15 -2.79
N ALA A 86 -29.03 -12.43 -2.70
CA ALA A 86 -30.36 -12.92 -2.34
C ALA A 86 -31.44 -12.50 -3.35
N MET A 87 -32.70 -12.69 -2.98
CA MET A 87 -33.84 -12.61 -3.91
C MET A 87 -34.20 -11.19 -4.39
N ALA A 88 -33.77 -10.13 -3.69
CA ALA A 88 -34.21 -8.76 -4.02
C ALA A 88 -33.88 -8.40 -5.48
N SER A 89 -32.63 -8.61 -5.92
CA SER A 89 -32.25 -8.27 -7.31
C SER A 89 -33.08 -8.98 -8.37
N LEU A 90 -33.41 -10.24 -8.14
CA LEU A 90 -34.21 -11.03 -9.08
C LEU A 90 -35.66 -10.54 -9.15
N VAL A 91 -36.29 -10.25 -7.99
CA VAL A 91 -37.67 -9.73 -7.97
C VAL A 91 -37.75 -8.36 -8.62
N TYR A 92 -36.84 -7.42 -8.28
CA TYR A 92 -36.79 -6.11 -8.93
C TYR A 92 -36.56 -6.21 -10.43
N GLN A 93 -35.63 -7.07 -10.86
CA GLN A 93 -35.36 -7.28 -12.29
C GLN A 93 -36.59 -7.81 -13.01
N LYS A 94 -37.29 -8.81 -12.46
CA LYS A 94 -38.49 -9.39 -13.05
C LYS A 94 -39.61 -8.35 -13.24
N VAL A 95 -39.88 -7.54 -12.21
CA VAL A 95 -40.89 -6.49 -12.27
C VAL A 95 -40.52 -5.41 -13.30
N ALA A 96 -39.22 -5.05 -13.37
CA ALA A 96 -38.76 -4.03 -14.31
C ALA A 96 -38.77 -4.50 -15.80
N GLU A 97 -38.29 -5.72 -16.06
CA GLU A 97 -38.25 -6.28 -17.43
C GLU A 97 -39.64 -6.49 -18.01
N ASP A 98 -40.58 -6.98 -17.20
CA ASP A 98 -41.97 -7.21 -17.59
C ASP A 98 -42.82 -5.93 -17.51
N LYS A 99 -42.23 -4.78 -17.06
CA LYS A 99 -42.90 -3.47 -16.91
C LYS A 99 -44.20 -3.54 -16.11
N LEU A 100 -44.17 -4.28 -15.03
CA LEU A 100 -45.34 -4.53 -14.19
C LEU A 100 -45.60 -3.36 -13.23
N ASP A 101 -46.86 -3.02 -13.02
CA ASP A 101 -47.27 -2.03 -12.02
C ASP A 101 -47.42 -2.72 -10.65
N VAL A 102 -46.24 -3.10 -10.07
CA VAL A 102 -46.12 -3.77 -8.77
C VAL A 102 -45.06 -3.07 -7.97
N GLU A 103 -45.44 -2.55 -6.83
CA GLU A 103 -44.49 -1.97 -5.86
C GLU A 103 -43.66 -3.07 -5.22
N VAL A 104 -42.31 -2.87 -5.16
CA VAL A 104 -41.37 -3.77 -4.50
C VAL A 104 -40.59 -3.02 -3.43
N GLU A 105 -40.59 -3.58 -2.22
CA GLU A 105 -39.82 -3.07 -1.07
C GLU A 105 -38.80 -4.12 -0.62
N THR A 106 -37.57 -3.69 -0.25
CA THR A 106 -36.57 -4.54 0.37
C THR A 106 -36.52 -4.27 1.85
N VAL A 107 -36.81 -5.29 2.67
CA VAL A 107 -36.64 -5.24 4.12
C VAL A 107 -35.30 -5.85 4.47
N PRO A 108 -34.35 -5.09 5.04
CA PRO A 108 -33.01 -5.57 5.30
C PRO A 108 -32.97 -6.70 6.34
N GLY A 109 -31.92 -7.47 6.33
CA GLY A 109 -31.63 -8.49 7.32
C GLY A 109 -30.17 -8.50 7.74
N ILE A 110 -29.82 -9.13 8.84
CA ILE A 110 -28.43 -9.26 9.26
C ILE A 110 -27.75 -10.31 8.39
N SER A 111 -26.82 -9.88 7.52
CA SER A 111 -26.11 -10.80 6.64
C SER A 111 -25.15 -11.71 7.41
N ALA A 112 -24.85 -12.88 6.86
CA ALA A 112 -23.86 -13.79 7.42
C ALA A 112 -22.47 -13.16 7.53
N PHE A 113 -22.11 -12.28 6.61
CA PHE A 113 -20.86 -11.51 6.63
C PHE A 113 -20.75 -10.59 7.85
N ILE A 114 -21.80 -9.80 8.14
CA ILE A 114 -21.84 -8.93 9.31
C ILE A 114 -21.86 -9.75 10.60
N THR A 115 -22.58 -10.87 10.60
CA THR A 115 -22.61 -11.80 11.74
C THR A 115 -21.22 -12.37 12.00
N ALA A 116 -20.49 -12.79 10.95
CA ALA A 116 -19.10 -13.24 11.07
C ALA A 116 -18.22 -12.13 11.69
N GLY A 117 -18.31 -10.92 11.15
CA GLY A 117 -17.56 -9.77 11.67
C GLY A 117 -17.77 -9.54 13.15
N SER A 118 -19.04 -9.55 13.62
CA SER A 118 -19.39 -9.35 15.02
C SER A 118 -18.89 -10.47 15.94
N LYS A 119 -18.89 -11.70 15.46
CA LYS A 119 -18.39 -12.87 16.22
C LYS A 119 -16.88 -12.91 16.32
N LEU A 120 -16.20 -12.36 15.32
CA LEU A 120 -14.74 -12.29 15.25
C LEU A 120 -14.16 -11.07 15.99
N GLY A 121 -14.98 -10.14 16.46
CA GLY A 121 -14.57 -8.95 17.19
C GLY A 121 -14.54 -7.70 16.31
N ALA A 122 -13.38 -7.30 15.79
CA ALA A 122 -13.22 -6.04 15.05
C ALA A 122 -12.49 -6.24 13.69
N ILE A 123 -12.73 -7.35 13.01
CA ILE A 123 -12.10 -7.63 11.72
C ILE A 123 -12.53 -6.62 10.65
N LEU A 124 -13.76 -6.10 10.73
CA LEU A 124 -14.32 -5.10 9.80
C LEU A 124 -14.00 -3.65 10.22
N GLY A 125 -12.94 -3.44 10.97
CA GLY A 125 -12.53 -2.10 11.44
C GLY A 125 -12.00 -1.18 10.33
N HIS A 126 -11.64 -1.72 9.18
CA HIS A 126 -11.12 -0.99 8.01
C HIS A 126 -11.93 -1.36 6.75
N ASP A 127 -11.46 -0.92 5.58
CA ASP A 127 -12.14 -1.18 4.31
C ASP A 127 -12.25 -2.67 4.02
N PHE A 128 -13.41 -3.07 3.50
CA PHE A 128 -13.72 -4.47 3.24
C PHE A 128 -14.49 -4.65 1.93
N CYS A 129 -14.49 -5.87 1.43
CA CYS A 129 -15.31 -6.28 0.30
C CYS A 129 -15.95 -7.66 0.53
N CYS A 130 -17.04 -7.93 -0.21
CA CYS A 130 -17.67 -9.23 -0.27
C CYS A 130 -17.54 -9.79 -1.70
N ILE A 131 -17.14 -11.06 -1.81
CA ILE A 131 -17.02 -11.77 -3.08
C ILE A 131 -17.77 -13.10 -2.99
N SER A 132 -18.67 -13.36 -3.95
CA SER A 132 -19.23 -14.68 -4.13
C SER A 132 -18.35 -15.49 -5.08
N LEU A 133 -17.97 -16.71 -4.67
CA LEU A 133 -17.23 -17.64 -5.51
C LEU A 133 -18.15 -18.48 -6.42
N SER A 134 -19.46 -18.18 -6.46
CA SER A 134 -20.41 -18.85 -7.34
C SER A 134 -20.23 -18.43 -8.79
N ASP A 135 -19.87 -19.36 -9.64
CA ASP A 135 -19.67 -19.21 -11.07
C ASP A 135 -20.92 -19.62 -11.91
N LEU A 136 -22.07 -19.80 -11.26
CA LEU A 136 -23.33 -20.12 -11.94
C LEU A 136 -23.84 -18.95 -12.80
N MET A 137 -23.83 -17.73 -12.27
CA MET A 137 -24.32 -16.53 -12.91
C MET A 137 -23.20 -15.58 -13.35
N THR A 138 -21.98 -15.77 -12.83
CA THR A 138 -20.83 -14.87 -13.10
C THR A 138 -19.67 -15.71 -13.63
N PRO A 139 -19.11 -15.41 -14.82
CA PRO A 139 -17.96 -16.12 -15.34
C PRO A 139 -16.76 -16.05 -14.37
N TRP A 140 -16.01 -17.15 -14.27
CA TRP A 140 -14.82 -17.21 -13.41
C TRP A 140 -13.82 -16.08 -13.67
N THR A 141 -13.59 -15.72 -14.92
CA THR A 141 -12.67 -14.62 -15.28
C THR A 141 -13.04 -13.29 -14.63
N THR A 142 -14.34 -13.03 -14.45
CA THR A 142 -14.83 -11.85 -13.73
C THR A 142 -14.60 -11.98 -12.23
N ILE A 143 -14.86 -13.16 -11.66
CA ILE A 143 -14.61 -13.46 -10.24
C ILE A 143 -13.12 -13.34 -9.93
N GLU A 144 -12.26 -13.93 -10.75
CA GLU A 144 -10.81 -13.86 -10.62
C GLU A 144 -10.29 -12.43 -10.65
N LYS A 145 -10.79 -11.58 -11.56
CA LYS A 145 -10.45 -10.16 -11.61
C LYS A 145 -10.79 -9.43 -10.29
N ARG A 146 -11.95 -9.72 -9.71
CA ARG A 146 -12.38 -9.16 -8.42
C ARG A 146 -11.49 -9.65 -7.27
N ILE A 147 -11.13 -10.94 -7.26
CA ILE A 147 -10.21 -11.52 -6.29
C ILE A 147 -8.84 -10.83 -6.33
N LYS A 148 -8.26 -10.65 -7.52
CA LYS A 148 -6.99 -9.95 -7.72
C LYS A 148 -7.06 -8.50 -7.23
N ALA A 149 -8.12 -7.78 -7.59
CA ALA A 149 -8.32 -6.40 -7.14
C ALA A 149 -8.44 -6.28 -5.62
N ALA A 150 -9.16 -7.20 -4.98
CA ALA A 150 -9.29 -7.23 -3.52
C ALA A 150 -7.98 -7.58 -2.81
N ALA A 151 -7.18 -8.49 -3.38
CA ALA A 151 -5.87 -8.85 -2.85
C ALA A 151 -4.88 -7.69 -2.96
N ILE A 152 -4.80 -7.01 -4.12
CA ILE A 152 -3.93 -5.86 -4.38
C ILE A 152 -4.36 -4.64 -3.54
N GLY A 153 -5.67 -4.39 -3.45
CA GLY A 153 -6.24 -3.27 -2.69
C GLY A 153 -6.21 -3.46 -1.18
N ASP A 154 -5.70 -4.57 -0.68
CA ASP A 154 -5.57 -4.91 0.75
C ASP A 154 -6.88 -4.84 1.54
N PHE A 155 -8.02 -5.19 0.93
CA PHE A 155 -9.32 -5.24 1.59
C PHE A 155 -9.44 -6.43 2.54
N VAL A 156 -10.05 -6.25 3.70
CA VAL A 156 -10.63 -7.38 4.43
C VAL A 156 -11.72 -8.01 3.56
N THR A 157 -11.63 -9.32 3.32
CA THR A 157 -12.49 -9.95 2.32
C THR A 157 -13.39 -11.01 2.94
N GLY A 158 -14.71 -10.88 2.74
CA GLY A 158 -15.69 -11.90 3.07
C GLY A 158 -16.09 -12.71 1.83
N LEU A 159 -16.01 -14.03 1.91
CA LEU A 159 -16.34 -14.93 0.83
C LEU A 159 -17.67 -15.61 1.08
N TYR A 160 -18.59 -15.42 0.13
CA TYR A 160 -19.84 -16.17 0.04
C TYR A 160 -19.71 -17.31 -0.94
N ASN A 161 -20.52 -18.34 -0.72
CA ASN A 161 -20.55 -19.54 -1.56
C ASN A 161 -19.15 -20.13 -1.79
N PRO A 162 -18.33 -20.31 -0.75
CA PRO A 162 -16.92 -20.66 -0.93
C PRO A 162 -16.72 -22.07 -1.49
N ARG A 163 -17.67 -22.99 -1.25
CA ARG A 163 -17.60 -24.38 -1.75
C ARG A 163 -18.97 -24.99 -1.97
N SER A 164 -19.07 -25.89 -2.95
CA SER A 164 -20.20 -26.81 -3.15
C SER A 164 -19.71 -28.11 -3.81
N LYS A 165 -20.57 -29.08 -4.06
CA LYS A 165 -20.21 -30.31 -4.78
C LYS A 165 -19.57 -30.07 -6.16
N LYS A 166 -20.01 -29.02 -6.86
CA LYS A 166 -19.50 -28.65 -8.20
C LYS A 166 -18.44 -27.54 -8.14
N ARG A 167 -18.32 -26.82 -7.02
CA ARG A 167 -17.42 -25.68 -6.80
C ARG A 167 -16.41 -26.06 -5.72
N TYR A 168 -15.31 -26.69 -6.09
CA TYR A 168 -14.30 -27.24 -5.19
C TYR A 168 -12.90 -26.66 -5.38
N TRP A 169 -12.63 -26.00 -6.49
CA TRP A 169 -11.31 -25.47 -6.85
C TRP A 169 -11.18 -23.96 -6.71
N GLN A 170 -12.29 -23.22 -6.76
CA GLN A 170 -12.30 -21.75 -6.78
C GLN A 170 -11.68 -21.15 -5.52
N LEU A 171 -11.92 -21.74 -4.35
CA LEU A 171 -11.33 -21.30 -3.10
C LEU A 171 -9.80 -21.52 -3.08
N LYS A 172 -9.33 -22.63 -3.68
CA LYS A 172 -7.90 -22.88 -3.83
C LYS A 172 -7.26 -21.84 -4.75
N ALA A 173 -7.86 -21.57 -5.89
CA ALA A 173 -7.37 -20.54 -6.82
C ALA A 173 -7.32 -19.16 -6.17
N LEU A 174 -8.33 -18.80 -5.38
CA LEU A 174 -8.32 -17.57 -4.57
C LEU A 174 -7.15 -17.56 -3.59
N LYS A 175 -6.93 -18.64 -2.82
CA LYS A 175 -5.80 -18.75 -1.89
C LYS A 175 -4.46 -18.51 -2.61
N ASP A 176 -4.26 -19.17 -3.75
CA ASP A 176 -3.02 -19.05 -4.53
C ASP A 176 -2.80 -17.59 -5.03
N ILE A 177 -3.86 -16.89 -5.41
CA ILE A 177 -3.80 -15.45 -5.79
C ILE A 177 -3.47 -14.59 -4.57
N TYR A 178 -4.13 -14.81 -3.44
CA TYR A 178 -3.89 -14.02 -2.23
C TYR A 178 -2.47 -14.17 -1.69
N LEU A 179 -1.88 -15.37 -1.76
CA LEU A 179 -0.50 -15.62 -1.33
C LEU A 179 0.56 -14.89 -2.19
N GLN A 180 0.20 -14.39 -3.37
CA GLN A 180 1.07 -13.53 -4.17
C GLN A 180 1.13 -12.09 -3.65
N HIS A 181 0.15 -11.68 -2.84
CA HIS A 181 -0.01 -10.30 -2.37
C HIS A 181 -0.08 -10.18 -0.85
N ARG A 182 -0.20 -11.30 -0.14
CA ARG A 182 -0.36 -11.36 1.32
C ARG A 182 0.54 -12.40 1.93
N ALA A 183 1.00 -12.13 3.14
CA ALA A 183 1.79 -13.09 3.91
C ALA A 183 0.99 -14.36 4.25
N ALA A 184 1.65 -15.49 4.27
CA ALA A 184 1.02 -16.78 4.60
C ALA A 184 0.41 -16.81 6.01
N ASN A 185 0.91 -16.00 6.93
CA ASN A 185 0.40 -15.86 8.30
C ASN A 185 -0.78 -14.87 8.43
N THR A 186 -1.27 -14.28 7.33
CA THR A 186 -2.49 -13.45 7.34
C THR A 186 -3.65 -14.20 7.99
N PRO A 187 -4.34 -13.63 9.00
CA PRO A 187 -5.42 -14.31 9.68
C PRO A 187 -6.63 -14.57 8.77
N VAL A 188 -7.16 -15.78 8.86
CA VAL A 188 -8.38 -16.22 8.15
C VAL A 188 -9.32 -16.86 9.16
N ALA A 189 -10.62 -16.58 9.05
CA ALA A 189 -11.64 -17.28 9.83
C ALA A 189 -12.62 -18.03 8.93
N ILE A 190 -12.88 -19.29 9.26
CA ILE A 190 -13.92 -20.10 8.66
C ILE A 190 -15.11 -20.09 9.63
N CYS A 191 -16.23 -19.52 9.21
CA CYS A 191 -17.43 -19.36 10.02
C CYS A 191 -18.54 -20.23 9.41
N LYS A 192 -18.87 -21.35 10.06
CA LYS A 192 -19.92 -22.28 9.65
C LYS A 192 -21.18 -22.09 10.42
N GLN A 193 -22.32 -22.31 9.77
CA GLN A 193 -23.65 -22.33 10.39
C GLN A 193 -23.94 -21.13 11.30
N LEU A 194 -23.45 -19.93 10.90
CA LEU A 194 -23.58 -18.72 11.71
C LEU A 194 -25.03 -18.47 12.13
N GLY A 195 -25.20 -18.18 13.42
CA GLY A 195 -26.50 -17.91 14.02
C GLY A 195 -27.39 -19.14 14.20
N ARG A 196 -26.89 -20.35 13.97
CA ARG A 196 -27.61 -21.64 14.16
C ARG A 196 -27.02 -22.39 15.35
N GLU A 197 -27.66 -23.50 15.75
CA GLU A 197 -27.22 -24.32 16.90
C GLU A 197 -25.82 -24.92 16.68
N GLU A 198 -25.51 -25.28 15.45
CA GLU A 198 -24.21 -25.89 15.06
C GLU A 198 -23.17 -24.84 14.67
N GLU A 199 -23.28 -23.62 15.15
CA GLU A 199 -22.33 -22.54 14.86
C GLU A 199 -20.90 -22.92 15.25
N GLN A 200 -19.98 -22.90 14.28
CA GLN A 200 -18.57 -23.16 14.50
C GLN A 200 -17.72 -22.05 13.85
N ILE A 201 -16.74 -21.54 14.60
CA ILE A 201 -15.77 -20.53 14.12
C ILE A 201 -14.37 -21.04 14.36
N THR A 202 -13.58 -21.15 13.29
CA THR A 202 -12.19 -21.59 13.32
C THR A 202 -11.30 -20.49 12.77
N ILE A 203 -10.31 -20.05 13.55
CA ILE A 203 -9.33 -19.01 13.12
C ILE A 203 -8.02 -19.72 12.80
N ILE A 204 -7.57 -19.56 11.57
CA ILE A 204 -6.37 -20.16 10.98
C ILE A 204 -5.54 -19.06 10.29
N THR A 205 -4.50 -19.44 9.56
CA THR A 205 -3.76 -18.53 8.67
C THR A 205 -4.12 -18.76 7.20
N LEU A 206 -3.79 -17.82 6.34
CA LEU A 206 -4.01 -17.95 4.89
C LEU A 206 -3.24 -19.16 4.33
N GLY A 207 -2.03 -19.41 4.82
CA GLY A 207 -1.22 -20.57 4.45
C GLY A 207 -1.87 -21.90 4.82
N ASP A 208 -2.60 -21.96 5.94
CA ASP A 208 -3.25 -23.17 6.45
C ASP A 208 -4.66 -23.38 5.89
N LEU A 209 -5.20 -22.40 5.12
CA LEU A 209 -6.54 -22.52 4.57
C LEU A 209 -6.65 -23.75 3.67
N ASN A 210 -7.45 -24.74 4.10
CA ASN A 210 -7.74 -25.93 3.34
C ASN A 210 -9.18 -25.90 2.82
N VAL A 211 -9.35 -26.21 1.54
CA VAL A 211 -10.67 -26.23 0.88
C VAL A 211 -11.61 -27.25 1.53
N GLU A 212 -11.06 -28.37 2.04
CA GLU A 212 -11.85 -29.42 2.67
C GLU A 212 -12.49 -28.99 4.00
N ASP A 213 -11.96 -27.97 4.65
CA ASP A 213 -12.50 -27.42 5.90
C ASP A 213 -13.70 -26.51 5.69
N VAL A 214 -14.11 -26.28 4.45
CA VAL A 214 -15.15 -25.31 4.07
C VAL A 214 -16.30 -26.04 3.37
N ASP A 215 -17.52 -25.64 3.64
CA ASP A 215 -18.75 -26.14 3.02
C ASP A 215 -19.63 -25.00 2.47
N MET A 216 -20.83 -25.34 1.98
CA MET A 216 -21.75 -24.33 1.43
C MET A 216 -22.46 -23.48 2.49
N PHE A 217 -22.38 -23.85 3.77
CA PHE A 217 -22.92 -23.10 4.90
C PHE A 217 -21.86 -22.24 5.58
N SER A 218 -20.72 -22.09 4.94
CA SER A 218 -19.57 -21.35 5.44
C SER A 218 -19.49 -19.95 4.84
N VAL A 219 -19.06 -18.97 5.68
CA VAL A 219 -18.51 -17.69 5.27
C VAL A 219 -17.03 -17.71 5.65
N VAL A 220 -16.14 -17.40 4.70
CA VAL A 220 -14.70 -17.29 4.97
C VAL A 220 -14.33 -15.81 5.04
N MET A 221 -13.68 -15.42 6.13
CA MET A 221 -13.21 -14.04 6.35
C MET A 221 -11.69 -14.01 6.26
N ILE A 222 -11.15 -13.23 5.33
CA ILE A 222 -9.69 -13.06 5.15
C ILE A 222 -9.32 -11.67 5.63
N GLY A 223 -8.40 -11.57 6.59
CA GLY A 223 -7.85 -10.32 7.07
C GLY A 223 -7.03 -9.58 6.02
N ASN A 224 -6.71 -8.32 6.26
CA ASN A 224 -5.76 -7.56 5.46
C ASN A 224 -4.34 -7.62 6.06
N SER A 225 -3.37 -6.89 5.51
CA SER A 225 -1.97 -6.87 5.97
C SER A 225 -1.80 -6.42 7.43
N GLN A 226 -2.77 -5.66 7.95
CA GLN A 226 -2.75 -5.12 9.32
C GLN A 226 -3.58 -5.95 10.31
N THR A 227 -4.35 -6.93 9.81
CA THR A 227 -5.19 -7.74 10.68
C THR A 227 -4.34 -8.64 11.57
N PHE A 228 -4.61 -8.64 12.87
CA PHE A 228 -3.94 -9.51 13.82
C PHE A 228 -4.93 -10.24 14.73
N LYS A 229 -4.48 -11.37 15.29
CA LYS A 229 -5.26 -12.16 16.25
C LYS A 229 -4.90 -11.73 17.68
N TYR A 230 -5.93 -11.44 18.48
CA TYR A 230 -5.79 -11.27 19.92
C TYR A 230 -6.79 -12.16 20.66
N LYS A 231 -6.30 -13.16 21.37
CA LYS A 231 -7.12 -14.22 22.01
C LYS A 231 -8.00 -14.91 20.94
N LYS A 232 -9.33 -14.81 21.08
CA LYS A 232 -10.30 -15.37 20.14
C LYS A 232 -10.79 -14.36 19.08
N ASN A 233 -10.28 -13.13 19.10
CA ASN A 233 -10.73 -12.06 18.23
C ASN A 233 -9.72 -11.80 17.09
N LEU A 234 -10.24 -11.31 15.97
CA LEU A 234 -9.48 -10.71 14.88
C LEU A 234 -9.72 -9.20 14.89
N ILE A 235 -8.64 -8.44 14.79
CA ILE A 235 -8.68 -6.98 14.85
C ILE A 235 -7.98 -6.43 13.62
N THR A 236 -8.67 -5.57 12.88
CA THR A 236 -8.08 -4.75 11.81
C THR A 236 -8.06 -3.31 12.29
N PRO A 237 -6.88 -2.73 12.60
CA PRO A 237 -6.76 -1.37 13.10
C PRO A 237 -7.26 -0.35 12.08
N ARG A 238 -7.88 0.72 12.53
CA ARG A 238 -8.24 1.88 11.71
C ARG A 238 -7.28 3.06 11.87
N GLY A 239 -6.16 2.88 12.57
CA GLY A 239 -5.16 3.91 12.80
C GLY A 239 -5.51 4.93 13.90
N TYR A 240 -6.54 4.69 14.73
CA TYR A 240 -6.87 5.61 15.82
C TYR A 240 -5.79 5.71 16.89
N LEU A 241 -5.01 4.65 17.08
CA LEU A 241 -3.93 4.60 18.06
C LEU A 241 -2.58 4.95 17.42
N ASP A 242 -2.51 5.13 16.11
CA ASP A 242 -1.29 5.48 15.40
C ASP A 242 -0.97 6.96 15.65
N ARG A 243 0.12 7.21 16.37
CA ARG A 243 0.60 8.56 16.59
C ARG A 243 1.14 9.14 15.28
N LYS A 244 0.47 10.18 14.76
CA LYS A 244 1.00 10.91 13.60
C LYS A 244 2.24 11.71 14.00
N PRO A 245 3.29 11.74 13.18
CA PRO A 245 4.45 12.57 13.43
C PRO A 245 4.05 14.05 13.39
N VAL A 246 4.43 14.82 14.43
CA VAL A 246 4.02 16.23 14.61
C VAL A 246 5.20 17.18 14.47
N THR A 247 6.41 16.74 14.81
CA THR A 247 7.62 17.57 14.68
C THR A 247 8.31 17.31 13.35
N GLY A 248 9.07 18.31 12.85
CA GLY A 248 9.84 18.13 11.62
C GLY A 248 10.81 16.95 11.67
N GLN A 249 11.37 16.65 12.84
CA GLN A 249 12.24 15.49 13.04
C GLN A 249 11.46 14.17 12.95
N GLU A 250 10.29 14.08 13.57
CA GLU A 250 9.43 12.89 13.49
C GLU A 250 8.96 12.64 12.06
N ILE A 251 8.60 13.70 11.31
CA ILE A 251 8.22 13.64 9.89
C ILE A 251 9.39 13.10 9.05
N GLN A 252 10.60 13.61 9.28
CA GLN A 252 11.78 13.16 8.55
C GLN A 252 12.10 11.68 8.81
N VAL A 253 12.04 11.24 10.08
CA VAL A 253 12.23 9.83 10.45
C VAL A 253 11.16 8.94 9.81
N ALA A 254 9.89 9.36 9.84
CA ALA A 254 8.80 8.64 9.19
C ALA A 254 9.00 8.53 7.68
N SER A 255 9.48 9.61 7.03
CA SER A 255 9.78 9.61 5.60
C SER A 255 10.92 8.64 5.25
N PHE A 256 11.97 8.58 6.04
CA PHE A 256 13.05 7.62 5.81
C PHE A 256 12.59 6.17 6.00
N LYS A 257 11.75 5.88 7.01
CA LYS A 257 11.15 4.55 7.21
C LYS A 257 10.27 4.16 6.02
N GLU A 258 9.45 5.09 5.54
CA GLU A 258 8.59 4.86 4.37
C GLU A 258 9.42 4.55 3.11
N ILE A 259 10.50 5.32 2.87
CA ILE A 259 11.42 5.05 1.77
C ILE A 259 12.03 3.65 1.94
N THR A 260 12.56 3.31 3.11
CA THR A 260 13.21 2.02 3.37
C THR A 260 12.28 0.84 3.13
N ASN A 261 11.03 0.93 3.59
CA ASN A 261 10.03 -0.13 3.44
C ASN A 261 9.63 -0.39 1.98
N ASN A 262 9.81 0.61 1.10
CA ASN A 262 9.45 0.56 -0.32
C ASN A 262 10.66 0.45 -1.25
N LEU A 263 11.87 0.26 -0.73
CA LEU A 263 13.06 0.05 -1.57
C LEU A 263 12.96 -1.24 -2.37
N PRO A 264 13.37 -1.24 -3.63
CA PRO A 264 13.54 -2.48 -4.38
C PRO A 264 14.66 -3.33 -3.75
N PRO A 265 14.65 -4.67 -3.96
CA PRO A 265 15.73 -5.54 -3.52
C PRO A 265 17.07 -5.01 -4.03
N ASN A 266 18.06 -4.89 -3.13
CA ASN A 266 19.37 -4.35 -3.44
C ASN A 266 20.44 -5.03 -2.58
N ASN A 267 21.71 -4.96 -3.01
CA ASN A 267 22.89 -5.48 -2.33
C ASN A 267 23.90 -4.36 -2.06
N LEU A 268 23.43 -3.14 -1.81
CA LEU A 268 24.28 -1.99 -1.57
C LEU A 268 24.90 -2.03 -0.16
N ASP A 269 26.15 -1.59 -0.06
CA ASP A 269 26.77 -1.36 1.25
C ASP A 269 25.98 -0.29 2.03
N LYS A 270 26.01 -0.38 3.36
CA LYS A 270 25.20 0.43 4.28
C LYS A 270 25.38 1.95 4.08
N ASP A 271 26.59 2.37 3.85
CA ASP A 271 26.93 3.79 3.61
C ASP A 271 26.43 4.28 2.25
N HIS A 272 26.56 3.47 1.19
CA HIS A 272 26.00 3.76 -0.13
C HIS A 272 24.45 3.81 -0.07
N LEU A 273 23.83 2.82 0.58
CA LEU A 273 22.37 2.76 0.72
C LEU A 273 21.82 4.00 1.43
N TRP A 274 22.49 4.48 2.48
CA TRP A 274 22.09 5.70 3.18
C TRP A 274 22.14 6.93 2.26
N ALA A 275 23.21 7.08 1.50
CA ALA A 275 23.29 8.17 0.53
C ALA A 275 22.20 8.09 -0.56
N ALA A 276 21.86 6.87 -1.00
CA ALA A 276 20.76 6.65 -1.95
C ALA A 276 19.41 7.03 -1.34
N ILE A 277 19.12 6.63 -0.10
CA ILE A 277 17.89 7.01 0.62
C ILE A 277 17.78 8.54 0.75
N ARG A 278 18.88 9.23 1.04
CA ARG A 278 18.90 10.71 1.08
C ARG A 278 18.63 11.34 -0.28
N CYS A 279 19.13 10.74 -1.37
CA CYS A 279 18.82 11.18 -2.73
C CYS A 279 17.34 10.94 -3.09
N ILE A 280 16.79 9.77 -2.73
CA ILE A 280 15.36 9.46 -2.91
C ILE A 280 14.50 10.45 -2.11
N HIS A 281 14.82 10.72 -0.85
CA HIS A 281 14.10 11.70 -0.04
C HIS A 281 14.11 13.10 -0.65
N THR A 282 15.21 13.48 -1.32
CA THR A 282 15.36 14.79 -1.97
C THR A 282 14.53 14.91 -3.26
N SER A 283 14.28 13.80 -3.96
CA SER A 283 13.63 13.80 -5.28
C SER A 283 12.21 13.23 -5.28
N GLY A 284 11.86 12.39 -4.31
CA GLY A 284 10.65 11.55 -4.35
C GLY A 284 10.74 10.41 -5.37
N ASP A 285 11.92 10.12 -5.95
CA ASP A 285 12.12 9.16 -7.04
C ASP A 285 13.02 8.01 -6.59
N PHE A 286 12.46 6.80 -6.50
CA PHE A 286 13.17 5.58 -6.11
C PHE A 286 14.24 5.14 -7.11
N GLU A 287 14.21 5.61 -8.35
CA GLU A 287 15.23 5.30 -9.35
C GLU A 287 16.63 5.78 -8.97
N TYR A 288 16.74 6.77 -8.07
CA TYR A 288 18.03 7.25 -7.60
C TYR A 288 18.88 6.19 -6.89
N ILE A 289 18.31 5.07 -6.45
CA ILE A 289 19.07 3.90 -6.00
C ILE A 289 19.97 3.31 -7.10
N LYS A 290 19.58 3.46 -8.38
CA LYS A 290 20.35 2.99 -9.55
C LYS A 290 21.28 4.06 -10.09
N TYR A 291 20.94 5.34 -9.90
CA TYR A 291 21.69 6.47 -10.45
C TYR A 291 22.82 6.94 -9.53
N LEU A 292 22.73 6.73 -8.24
CA LEU A 292 23.87 6.98 -7.35
C LEU A 292 24.93 5.89 -7.55
N GLU A 293 26.17 6.31 -7.73
CA GLU A 293 27.34 5.45 -7.75
C GLU A 293 28.40 5.99 -6.79
N THR A 294 28.98 5.13 -5.96
CA THR A 294 30.03 5.51 -5.01
C THR A 294 31.20 4.55 -5.10
N SER A 295 32.41 5.05 -4.93
CA SER A 295 33.54 4.18 -4.65
C SER A 295 33.42 3.56 -3.27
N LYS A 296 34.04 2.41 -3.04
CA LYS A 296 33.93 1.63 -1.79
C LYS A 296 34.25 2.48 -0.56
N ASN A 297 33.35 2.49 0.42
CA ASN A 297 33.47 3.21 1.69
C ASN A 297 33.68 4.73 1.54
N ALA A 298 33.26 5.35 0.44
CA ALA A 298 33.46 6.80 0.23
C ALA A 298 32.71 7.62 1.29
N ILE A 299 31.44 7.34 1.48
CA ILE A 299 30.59 8.05 2.45
C ILE A 299 31.12 7.88 3.89
N LEU A 300 31.58 6.68 4.25
CA LEU A 300 32.19 6.41 5.56
C LEU A 300 33.46 7.22 5.78
N LYS A 301 34.37 7.27 4.79
CA LYS A 301 35.58 8.09 4.87
C LYS A 301 35.27 9.58 5.03
N TRP A 302 34.25 10.09 4.34
CA TRP A 302 33.83 11.48 4.45
C TRP A 302 33.13 11.76 5.78
N HIS A 303 32.39 10.81 6.32
CA HIS A 303 31.85 10.89 7.67
C HIS A 303 32.94 11.18 8.70
N ASP A 304 34.01 10.38 8.70
CA ASP A 304 35.14 10.55 9.61
C ASP A 304 35.86 11.90 9.40
N TYR A 305 36.06 12.29 8.13
CA TYR A 305 36.71 13.55 7.79
C TYR A 305 35.87 14.77 8.25
N LEU A 306 34.57 14.75 7.96
CA LEU A 306 33.68 15.85 8.32
C LEU A 306 33.48 15.99 9.83
N LYS A 307 33.44 14.90 10.57
CA LYS A 307 33.38 14.93 12.04
C LYS A 307 34.63 15.53 12.72
N LYS A 308 35.75 15.54 12.01
CA LYS A 308 36.98 16.19 12.46
C LYS A 308 37.11 17.65 12.04
N GLY A 309 36.06 18.25 11.49
CA GLY A 309 36.05 19.63 11.05
C GLY A 309 36.61 19.83 9.64
N GLY A 310 36.60 18.81 8.81
CA GLY A 310 37.15 18.87 7.45
C GLY A 310 36.51 19.96 6.59
N THR A 311 37.30 20.51 5.65
CA THR A 311 36.87 21.59 4.73
C THR A 311 36.07 21.04 3.56
N ILE A 312 35.01 21.70 3.16
CA ILE A 312 34.17 21.39 1.99
C ILE A 312 34.34 22.52 0.96
N VAL A 313 34.67 22.16 -0.28
CA VAL A 313 34.74 23.11 -1.40
C VAL A 313 33.58 22.84 -2.35
N THR A 314 32.81 23.87 -2.69
CA THR A 314 31.64 23.76 -3.58
C THR A 314 31.81 24.58 -4.86
N ASP A 315 31.26 24.07 -5.99
CA ASP A 315 31.31 24.76 -7.28
C ASP A 315 30.36 25.96 -7.37
N VAL A 316 29.23 25.91 -6.65
CA VAL A 316 28.20 26.96 -6.65
C VAL A 316 27.62 27.19 -5.25
N THR A 317 27.13 28.40 -5.02
CA THR A 317 26.51 28.80 -3.73
C THR A 317 25.24 27.98 -3.41
N MET A 318 24.56 27.46 -4.40
CA MET A 318 23.38 26.61 -4.19
C MET A 318 23.73 25.30 -3.51
N VAL A 319 24.88 24.66 -3.80
CA VAL A 319 25.37 23.49 -3.08
C VAL A 319 25.69 23.86 -1.64
N GLN A 320 26.41 24.95 -1.44
CA GLN A 320 26.73 25.47 -0.10
C GLN A 320 25.47 25.72 0.73
N ALA A 321 24.42 26.31 0.15
CA ALA A 321 23.16 26.58 0.83
C ALA A 321 22.37 25.29 1.19
N GLY A 322 22.55 24.21 0.42
CA GLY A 322 21.90 22.91 0.65
C GLY A 322 22.56 22.08 1.75
N ILE A 323 23.80 22.39 2.14
CA ILE A 323 24.48 21.71 3.25
C ILE A 323 23.95 22.24 4.57
N THR A 324 23.53 21.33 5.45
CA THR A 324 22.84 21.68 6.70
C THR A 324 23.79 22.40 7.68
N LYS A 325 23.52 23.67 7.94
CA LYS A 325 24.35 24.54 8.80
C LYS A 325 24.50 23.99 10.23
N ALA A 326 23.50 23.30 10.76
CA ALA A 326 23.59 22.70 12.09
C ALA A 326 24.72 21.65 12.18
N PHE A 327 24.97 20.90 11.11
CA PHE A 327 26.06 19.92 11.07
C PHE A 327 27.41 20.60 10.98
N THR A 328 27.59 21.54 10.05
CA THR A 328 28.85 22.25 9.89
C THR A 328 29.22 23.08 11.11
N GLY A 329 28.23 23.71 11.78
CA GLY A 329 28.46 24.42 13.04
C GLY A 329 28.86 23.47 14.20
N LYS A 330 28.27 22.27 14.26
CA LYS A 330 28.58 21.28 15.30
C LYS A 330 30.04 20.79 15.26
N TYR A 331 30.59 20.66 14.06
CA TYR A 331 31.93 20.09 13.85
C TYR A 331 32.95 21.14 13.39
N ASN A 332 32.59 22.42 13.37
CA ASN A 332 33.42 23.55 12.89
C ASN A 332 33.95 23.38 11.45
N ASN A 333 33.16 22.77 10.57
CA ASN A 333 33.54 22.62 9.18
C ASN A 333 33.51 23.99 8.44
N GLN A 334 34.54 24.23 7.65
CA GLN A 334 34.56 25.33 6.72
C GLN A 334 33.93 24.93 5.38
N ILE A 335 33.02 25.79 4.84
CA ILE A 335 32.52 25.61 3.48
C ILE A 335 33.04 26.78 2.65
N VAL A 336 33.77 26.46 1.56
CA VAL A 336 34.39 27.41 0.65
C VAL A 336 33.70 27.35 -0.70
N CYS A 337 33.22 28.51 -1.19
CA CYS A 337 32.69 28.66 -2.54
C CYS A 337 33.23 29.97 -3.13
N LEU A 338 34.11 29.84 -4.10
CA LEU A 338 34.78 31.00 -4.73
C LEU A 338 34.14 31.43 -6.07
N LEU A 339 32.88 31.03 -6.31
CA LEU A 339 32.13 31.35 -7.54
C LEU A 339 32.05 32.88 -7.82
N ASN A 340 31.94 33.68 -6.76
CA ASN A 340 31.80 35.13 -6.82
C ASN A 340 33.01 35.86 -6.24
N ASP A 341 34.12 35.17 -6.05
CA ASP A 341 35.37 35.77 -5.59
C ASP A 341 35.91 36.73 -6.68
N PRO A 342 36.34 37.97 -6.33
CA PRO A 342 36.83 38.94 -7.29
C PRO A 342 37.99 38.42 -8.13
N GLU A 343 38.96 37.73 -7.54
CA GLU A 343 40.10 37.11 -8.23
C GLU A 343 39.62 36.06 -9.24
N ALA A 344 38.63 35.21 -8.84
CA ALA A 344 38.07 34.21 -9.72
C ALA A 344 37.32 34.81 -10.92
N LEU A 345 36.63 35.94 -10.72
CA LEU A 345 35.91 36.65 -11.78
C LEU A 345 36.89 37.30 -12.79
N GLU A 346 37.96 37.93 -12.29
CA GLU A 346 38.99 38.52 -13.15
C GLU A 346 39.69 37.48 -14.02
N ILE A 347 40.16 36.39 -13.41
CA ILE A 347 40.84 35.30 -14.13
C ILE A 347 39.88 34.64 -15.13
N ALA A 348 38.61 34.35 -14.73
CA ALA A 348 37.63 33.74 -15.63
C ALA A 348 37.41 34.56 -16.90
N THR A 349 37.33 35.89 -16.75
CA THR A 349 37.17 36.83 -17.87
C THR A 349 38.41 36.87 -18.76
N LYS A 350 39.59 36.89 -18.15
CA LYS A 350 40.89 37.00 -18.89
C LYS A 350 41.22 35.71 -19.63
N GLU A 351 40.97 34.58 -19.04
CA GLU A 351 41.33 33.25 -19.61
C GLU A 351 40.17 32.60 -20.41
N GLY A 352 38.99 33.20 -20.45
CA GLY A 352 37.84 32.64 -21.17
C GLY A 352 37.28 31.37 -20.49
N LEU A 353 37.48 31.21 -19.19
CA LEU A 353 37.05 30.08 -18.39
C LEU A 353 35.72 30.33 -17.68
N THR A 354 35.05 29.27 -17.19
CA THR A 354 33.86 29.44 -16.36
C THR A 354 34.24 29.87 -14.94
N ARG A 355 33.42 30.71 -14.30
CA ARG A 355 33.63 31.16 -12.92
C ARG A 355 33.75 29.98 -11.94
N SER A 356 32.94 28.93 -12.11
CA SER A 356 32.99 27.74 -11.27
C SER A 356 34.33 26.99 -11.44
N GLN A 357 34.87 26.91 -12.67
CA GLN A 357 36.15 26.27 -12.96
C GLN A 357 37.29 27.02 -12.25
N VAL A 358 37.36 28.34 -12.43
CA VAL A 358 38.39 29.15 -11.78
C VAL A 358 38.25 29.18 -10.27
N GLY A 359 37.01 29.24 -9.74
CA GLY A 359 36.75 29.17 -8.30
C GLY A 359 37.28 27.87 -7.70
N ILE A 360 37.07 26.72 -8.37
CA ILE A 360 37.64 25.43 -7.98
C ILE A 360 39.16 25.46 -8.04
N LYS A 361 39.74 25.98 -9.12
CA LYS A 361 41.22 26.07 -9.31
C LYS A 361 41.89 26.87 -8.17
N LEU A 362 41.31 27.95 -7.76
CA LEU A 362 41.79 28.77 -6.65
C LEU A 362 41.58 28.06 -5.29
N ALA A 363 40.43 27.44 -5.09
CA ALA A 363 40.12 26.71 -3.85
C ALA A 363 41.04 25.52 -3.68
N ALA A 364 41.37 24.78 -4.74
CA ALA A 364 42.30 23.64 -4.74
C ALA A 364 43.68 24.03 -4.22
N LYS A 365 44.19 25.20 -4.61
CA LYS A 365 45.49 25.70 -4.11
C LYS A 365 45.47 26.02 -2.61
N LYS A 366 44.34 26.47 -2.08
CA LYS A 366 44.20 26.88 -0.69
C LYS A 366 43.81 25.71 0.25
N HIS A 367 43.09 24.74 -0.31
CA HIS A 367 42.51 23.61 0.44
C HIS A 367 42.67 22.29 -0.33
N PRO A 368 43.92 21.81 -0.57
CA PRO A 368 44.17 20.63 -1.42
C PRO A 368 43.60 19.31 -0.89
N GLU A 369 43.34 19.23 0.43
CA GLU A 369 42.78 18.04 1.10
C GLU A 369 41.25 18.06 1.26
N ALA A 370 40.59 19.11 0.76
CA ALA A 370 39.16 19.28 0.98
C ALA A 370 38.32 18.17 0.34
N LEU A 371 37.08 18.05 0.81
CA LEU A 371 36.03 17.34 0.07
C LEU A 371 35.47 18.28 -1.00
N PHE A 372 35.69 17.98 -2.29
CA PHE A 372 35.20 18.78 -3.40
C PHE A 372 33.79 18.31 -3.81
N VAL A 373 32.86 19.25 -3.95
CA VAL A 373 31.45 18.97 -4.18
C VAL A 373 30.96 19.80 -5.37
N VAL A 374 30.73 19.12 -6.48
CA VAL A 374 30.26 19.72 -7.73
C VAL A 374 28.80 19.34 -7.96
N GLY A 375 27.92 20.31 -7.93
CA GLY A 375 26.47 20.11 -8.12
C GLY A 375 25.91 20.72 -9.39
N ASN A 376 26.67 21.55 -10.09
CA ASN A 376 26.16 22.27 -11.25
C ASN A 376 27.10 22.24 -12.45
N ALA A 377 28.38 22.58 -12.28
CA ALA A 377 29.28 22.88 -13.40
C ALA A 377 30.16 21.68 -13.83
N PRO A 378 29.92 21.08 -15.00
CA PRO A 378 30.79 20.01 -15.53
C PRO A 378 32.24 20.47 -15.69
N THR A 379 32.47 21.73 -16.04
CA THR A 379 33.82 22.31 -16.18
C THR A 379 34.59 22.35 -14.86
N ALA A 380 33.89 22.56 -13.74
CA ALA A 380 34.49 22.49 -12.41
C ALA A 380 34.89 21.05 -12.05
N LEU A 381 34.09 20.06 -12.43
CA LEU A 381 34.40 18.64 -12.21
C LEU A 381 35.60 18.21 -13.06
N ILE A 382 35.66 18.63 -14.33
CA ILE A 382 36.80 18.36 -15.22
C ILE A 382 38.08 18.95 -14.62
N GLU A 383 38.07 20.20 -14.18
CA GLU A 383 39.22 20.87 -13.56
C GLU A 383 39.75 20.09 -12.34
N ILE A 384 38.87 19.58 -11.49
CA ILE A 384 39.25 18.76 -10.32
C ILE A 384 39.95 17.48 -10.79
N VAL A 385 39.34 16.78 -11.75
CA VAL A 385 39.86 15.50 -12.25
C VAL A 385 41.21 15.68 -12.95
N ASP A 386 41.36 16.74 -13.75
CA ASP A 386 42.62 17.03 -14.46
C ASP A 386 43.76 17.34 -13.45
N GLN A 387 43.51 18.15 -12.40
CA GLN A 387 44.49 18.40 -11.35
C GLN A 387 44.86 17.17 -10.53
N ILE A 388 43.91 16.26 -10.26
CA ILE A 388 44.21 14.98 -9.60
C ILE A 388 45.07 14.10 -10.50
N HIS A 389 44.73 14.02 -11.77
CA HIS A 389 45.51 13.24 -12.77
C HIS A 389 46.93 13.75 -12.92
N GLU A 390 47.11 15.07 -12.90
CA GLU A 390 48.43 15.73 -12.95
C GLU A 390 49.20 15.61 -11.62
N GLY A 391 48.60 15.10 -10.56
CA GLY A 391 49.23 14.97 -9.25
C GLY A 391 49.33 16.29 -8.46
N THR A 392 48.67 17.37 -8.92
CA THR A 392 48.69 18.70 -8.31
C THR A 392 47.63 18.87 -7.23
N LEU A 393 46.62 17.98 -7.18
CA LEU A 393 45.55 17.95 -6.19
C LEU A 393 45.36 16.56 -5.57
N GLN A 394 45.26 16.50 -4.21
CA GLN A 394 45.05 15.25 -3.46
C GLN A 394 43.89 15.43 -2.50
N PRO A 395 42.64 15.43 -2.97
CA PRO A 395 41.47 15.70 -2.12
C PRO A 395 41.09 14.48 -1.27
N THR A 396 40.40 14.72 -0.16
CA THR A 396 39.77 13.64 0.63
C THR A 396 38.71 12.88 -0.21
N GLY A 397 38.14 13.53 -1.20
CA GLY A 397 37.25 12.93 -2.16
C GLY A 397 36.49 13.93 -3.03
N VAL A 398 35.72 13.39 -3.96
CA VAL A 398 34.96 14.21 -4.93
C VAL A 398 33.52 13.74 -5.03
N ILE A 399 32.57 14.66 -4.87
CA ILE A 399 31.15 14.44 -5.18
C ILE A 399 30.86 15.10 -6.54
N GLY A 400 30.58 14.29 -7.55
CA GLY A 400 30.31 14.72 -8.92
C GLY A 400 28.84 14.54 -9.30
N ALA A 401 28.02 15.54 -9.06
CA ALA A 401 26.62 15.54 -9.43
C ALA A 401 26.23 16.72 -10.36
N PRO A 402 27.06 17.12 -11.35
CA PRO A 402 26.63 18.15 -12.28
C PRO A 402 25.43 17.66 -13.09
N VAL A 403 24.54 18.59 -13.46
CA VAL A 403 23.34 18.34 -14.26
C VAL A 403 23.41 19.11 -15.57
N GLY A 404 22.94 18.54 -16.66
CA GLY A 404 22.89 19.24 -17.96
C GLY A 404 23.12 18.31 -19.15
N PHE A 405 23.46 18.92 -20.30
CA PHE A 405 23.50 18.20 -21.57
C PHE A 405 24.88 18.21 -22.26
N ILE A 406 25.78 19.09 -21.85
CA ILE A 406 27.09 19.26 -22.47
C ILE A 406 28.17 18.96 -21.45
N ASN A 407 29.11 18.09 -21.78
CA ASN A 407 30.24 17.65 -20.96
C ASN A 407 29.85 17.02 -19.60
N VAL A 408 28.56 16.76 -19.33
CA VAL A 408 28.10 16.23 -18.04
C VAL A 408 28.49 14.76 -17.89
N ILE A 409 28.19 13.93 -18.89
CA ILE A 409 28.53 12.51 -18.88
C ILE A 409 30.05 12.36 -18.89
N GLU A 410 30.73 13.07 -19.77
CA GLU A 410 32.18 13.02 -19.94
C GLU A 410 32.94 13.37 -18.65
N SER A 411 32.48 14.40 -17.93
CA SER A 411 33.07 14.80 -16.65
C SER A 411 32.96 13.71 -15.58
N LYS A 412 31.83 13.00 -15.54
CA LYS A 412 31.57 11.92 -14.59
C LYS A 412 32.36 10.66 -14.96
N GLU A 413 32.43 10.30 -16.23
CA GLU A 413 33.25 9.17 -16.69
C GLU A 413 34.73 9.40 -16.38
N ARG A 414 35.26 10.63 -16.55
CA ARG A 414 36.62 10.98 -16.12
C ARG A 414 36.80 10.78 -14.61
N LEU A 415 35.83 11.16 -13.77
CA LEU A 415 35.91 10.97 -12.32
C LEU A 415 36.06 9.48 -11.94
N LYS A 416 35.33 8.60 -12.62
CA LYS A 416 35.40 7.13 -12.39
C LYS A 416 36.79 6.54 -12.70
N MET A 417 37.54 7.16 -13.57
CA MET A 417 38.89 6.67 -13.93
C MET A 417 39.92 6.91 -12.82
N LEU A 418 39.59 7.68 -11.81
CA LEU A 418 40.48 7.92 -10.67
C LEU A 418 40.49 6.74 -9.71
N SER A 419 41.53 5.95 -9.72
CA SER A 419 41.61 4.69 -8.93
C SER A 419 41.77 4.91 -7.42
N ASN A 420 42.36 6.02 -6.99
CA ASN A 420 42.76 6.25 -5.58
C ASN A 420 41.95 7.34 -4.86
N THR A 421 41.11 8.07 -5.58
CA THR A 421 40.31 9.15 -4.99
C THR A 421 38.91 8.68 -4.68
N PRO A 422 38.42 8.74 -3.44
CA PRO A 422 37.03 8.41 -3.11
C PRO A 422 36.07 9.33 -3.86
N TYR A 423 35.05 8.73 -4.48
CA TYR A 423 34.06 9.52 -5.20
C TYR A 423 32.62 9.05 -4.94
N ALA A 424 31.68 9.96 -5.17
CA ALA A 424 30.26 9.68 -5.39
C ALA A 424 29.77 10.50 -6.57
N LEU A 425 28.92 9.93 -7.40
CA LEU A 425 28.32 10.65 -8.53
C LEU A 425 26.88 10.21 -8.80
N ILE A 426 26.14 11.09 -9.43
CA ILE A 426 24.83 10.79 -10.00
C ILE A 426 25.04 10.53 -11.50
N LYS A 427 24.72 9.32 -11.96
CA LYS A 427 24.93 8.86 -13.35
C LYS A 427 24.17 9.71 -14.38
N GLU A 428 24.56 9.57 -15.61
CA GLU A 428 23.91 10.15 -16.79
C GLU A 428 23.85 11.68 -16.72
N LYS A 429 22.82 12.27 -17.34
CA LYS A 429 22.57 13.72 -17.35
C LYS A 429 21.93 14.23 -16.07
N ARG A 430 21.61 13.32 -15.14
CA ARG A 430 20.94 13.58 -13.85
C ARG A 430 21.92 14.16 -12.85
N GLY A 431 21.41 14.87 -11.86
CA GLY A 431 22.20 15.50 -10.81
C GLY A 431 21.57 16.80 -10.34
N GLY A 432 22.39 17.70 -9.85
CA GLY A 432 22.00 19.01 -9.37
C GLY A 432 22.56 19.31 -7.97
N SER A 433 22.55 20.58 -7.61
CA SER A 433 23.06 21.09 -6.33
C SER A 433 22.39 20.45 -5.12
N ASN A 434 21.10 20.11 -5.23
CA ASN A 434 20.32 19.43 -4.19
C ASN A 434 20.83 18.00 -3.92
N PHE A 435 21.21 17.25 -4.95
CA PHE A 435 21.77 15.90 -4.79
C PHE A 435 23.19 15.93 -4.25
N ALA A 436 24.02 16.86 -4.73
CA ALA A 436 25.36 17.06 -4.21
C ALA A 436 25.33 17.36 -2.71
N ALA A 437 24.46 18.27 -2.29
CA ALA A 437 24.24 18.58 -0.87
C ALA A 437 23.64 17.41 -0.09
N ALA A 438 22.71 16.63 -0.69
CA ALA A 438 22.11 15.45 -0.04
C ALA A 438 23.16 14.37 0.28
N ILE A 439 24.14 14.17 -0.61
CA ILE A 439 25.24 13.21 -0.40
C ILE A 439 26.17 13.72 0.73
N VAL A 440 26.49 15.01 0.79
CA VAL A 440 27.24 15.59 1.92
C VAL A 440 26.47 15.42 3.24
N ASN A 441 25.18 15.72 3.24
CA ASN A 441 24.33 15.57 4.42
C ASN A 441 24.19 14.07 4.83
N ALA A 442 24.26 13.12 3.88
CA ALA A 442 24.34 11.70 4.19
C ALA A 442 25.63 11.36 4.94
N ALA A 443 26.76 11.90 4.51
CA ALA A 443 28.03 11.69 5.22
C ALA A 443 27.99 12.26 6.64
N PHE A 444 27.36 13.42 6.89
CA PHE A 444 27.20 13.95 8.26
C PHE A 444 26.31 13.07 9.14
N THR A 445 25.32 12.38 8.59
CA THR A 445 24.27 11.68 9.33
C THR A 445 24.38 10.15 9.22
N LEU A 446 25.55 9.63 8.86
CA LEU A 446 25.72 8.18 8.70
C LEU A 446 25.41 7.37 9.98
N ASP A 447 25.62 7.96 11.16
CA ASP A 447 25.27 7.35 12.46
C ASP A 447 23.75 7.19 12.66
N GLU A 448 22.93 7.91 11.93
CA GLU A 448 21.47 7.81 12.03
C GLU A 448 20.93 6.52 11.40
N VAL A 449 21.71 5.89 10.52
CA VAL A 449 21.38 4.60 9.88
C VAL A 449 21.10 3.52 10.90
N GLU A 450 21.87 3.47 11.99
CA GLU A 450 21.70 2.48 13.05
C GLU A 450 20.38 2.67 13.83
N LYS A 451 19.94 3.93 13.96
CA LYS A 451 18.68 4.26 14.66
C LYS A 451 17.45 3.95 13.85
N LEU A 452 17.59 3.81 12.53
CA LEU A 452 16.50 3.54 11.59
C LEU A 452 16.27 2.04 11.37
N GLU A 453 17.03 1.17 12.08
CA GLU A 453 16.93 -0.31 11.93
C GLU A 453 16.96 -0.74 10.45
N LEU A 454 17.82 -0.10 9.64
CA LEU A 454 18.07 -0.50 8.28
C LEU A 454 18.81 -1.84 8.27
N THR A 455 18.11 -2.91 8.64
CA THR A 455 18.55 -4.29 8.49
C THR A 455 18.17 -4.78 7.11
N ASN A 456 19.19 -5.25 6.36
CA ASN A 456 18.96 -6.02 5.12
C ASN A 456 18.16 -7.28 5.40
#